data_50875a648cdce3d67a130b21ad7bcfc0
#
_entry.id   50875a648cdce3d67a130b21ad7bcfc0
#
_cell.length_a   1.000
_cell.length_b   1.000
_cell.length_c   1.000
_cell.angle_alpha   90.00
_cell.angle_beta   90.00
_cell.angle_gamma   90.00
#
_symmetry.space_group_name_H-M   'P 1'
#
loop_
_entity.id
_entity.type
_entity.pdbx_description
1 polymer ?
#
loop_
_entity_poly.entity_id
_entity_poly.type
_entity_poly.pdbx_seq_one_letter_code
_entity_poly.pdbx_strand_id
1 'polypeptide(L)'
;MGLFFNKKENSDYEKIIAEVRANLTDDKEKNIKYIKEMCEKYKNHEMANEIIKELGRMIFENTSEDKQAELNEIIAKDIISHFEKGEEYMRKGDFKNAKIELEQFVKTSEIFKEDRVNIPYSPRNPIEFFLCCNLNQDKKVRDMGMDYSTGYLRLGSIAIEENNIEKAIEYLNKSIRLNPYNGTARFELIDALKRKGNLKLIKEEIDKSYKFVYMPNDLGRYYRDLGYYYIEKGNFRLAKYLYVYSIQFDNSKKDFVINELQYIFQRTGDDKVPSVEEAYKYMDNENIPVFFDKDNVGIVLSLHKKVKEDKQENSPVGQLICSIAEFYLKFIS
;
A
#
# COMPACT_ATOMS: atom_id res chain seq x y z
N MET A 1 15.71 -22.22 -8.58
CA MET A 1 15.89 -22.78 -9.95
C MET A 1 15.79 -21.62 -10.93
N GLY A 2 16.93 -21.12 -11.43
CA GLY A 2 16.96 -19.99 -12.37
C GLY A 2 16.41 -20.43 -13.72
N LEU A 3 15.43 -19.70 -14.21
CA LEU A 3 14.95 -19.80 -15.58
C LEU A 3 16.08 -19.30 -16.50
N PHE A 4 16.78 -20.22 -17.11
CA PHE A 4 17.60 -19.96 -18.30
C PHE A 4 16.63 -19.60 -19.45
N PHE A 5 16.29 -18.33 -19.59
CA PHE A 5 15.73 -17.83 -20.85
C PHE A 5 16.79 -18.02 -21.93
N ASN A 6 16.43 -18.76 -22.96
CA ASN A 6 17.31 -19.15 -24.05
C ASN A 6 17.84 -17.89 -24.76
N LYS A 7 19.16 -17.70 -24.79
CA LYS A 7 19.83 -16.56 -25.45
C LYS A 7 19.43 -16.42 -26.94
N LYS A 8 18.90 -17.48 -27.56
CA LYS A 8 18.45 -17.53 -28.94
C LYS A 8 17.05 -16.92 -29.14
N GLU A 9 16.14 -17.12 -28.18
CA GLU A 9 14.78 -16.59 -28.22
C GLU A 9 14.75 -15.05 -28.08
N ASN A 10 15.59 -14.51 -27.20
CA ASN A 10 15.74 -13.06 -27.05
C ASN A 10 16.29 -12.38 -28.32
N SER A 11 17.15 -13.08 -29.07
CA SER A 11 17.70 -12.61 -30.33
C SER A 11 16.66 -12.50 -31.45
N ASP A 12 15.66 -13.40 -31.48
CA ASP A 12 14.65 -13.40 -32.56
C ASP A 12 13.55 -12.34 -32.27
N TYR A 13 13.13 -12.17 -31.02
CA TYR A 13 12.28 -11.05 -30.61
C TYR A 13 12.90 -9.70 -30.97
N GLU A 14 14.16 -9.46 -30.59
CA GLU A 14 14.86 -8.21 -30.84
C GLU A 14 14.99 -7.93 -32.36
N LYS A 15 15.24 -8.94 -33.18
CA LYS A 15 15.29 -8.81 -34.62
C LYS A 15 13.94 -8.44 -35.22
N ILE A 16 12.86 -9.11 -34.79
CA ILE A 16 11.50 -8.83 -35.29
C ILE A 16 11.12 -7.38 -34.94
N ILE A 17 11.34 -6.96 -33.69
CA ILE A 17 11.00 -5.60 -33.28
C ILE A 17 11.85 -4.55 -34.00
N ALA A 18 13.15 -4.80 -34.18
CA ALA A 18 14.03 -3.92 -34.94
C ALA A 18 13.60 -3.81 -36.41
N GLU A 19 13.24 -4.94 -37.07
CA GLU A 19 12.72 -4.96 -38.45
C GLU A 19 11.45 -4.13 -38.59
N VAL A 20 10.51 -4.29 -37.66
CA VAL A 20 9.26 -3.51 -37.68
C VAL A 20 9.55 -2.03 -37.53
N ARG A 21 10.39 -1.64 -36.57
CA ARG A 21 10.77 -0.23 -36.36
C ARG A 21 11.46 0.39 -37.54
N ALA A 22 12.33 -0.35 -38.21
CA ALA A 22 13.04 0.12 -39.40
C ALA A 22 12.13 0.41 -40.62
N ASN A 23 10.94 -0.20 -40.64
CA ASN A 23 9.95 -0.01 -41.71
C ASN A 23 8.89 1.08 -41.39
N LEU A 24 8.98 1.73 -40.24
CA LEU A 24 8.09 2.85 -39.90
C LEU A 24 8.53 4.11 -40.69
N THR A 25 7.54 4.91 -41.05
CA THR A 25 7.69 6.17 -41.79
C THR A 25 7.16 7.34 -40.99
N ASP A 26 7.22 8.54 -41.55
CA ASP A 26 6.60 9.73 -40.90
C ASP A 26 5.05 9.72 -40.99
N ASP A 27 4.48 8.82 -41.81
CA ASP A 27 3.02 8.69 -42.00
C ASP A 27 2.44 7.74 -40.91
N LYS A 28 1.87 8.31 -39.87
CA LYS A 28 1.31 7.59 -38.74
C LYS A 28 0.20 6.60 -39.10
N GLU A 29 -0.65 6.94 -40.07
CA GLU A 29 -1.75 6.05 -40.49
C GLU A 29 -1.24 4.81 -41.23
N LYS A 30 -0.25 5.00 -42.10
CA LYS A 30 0.43 3.87 -42.75
C LYS A 30 1.15 2.98 -41.76
N ASN A 31 1.81 3.59 -40.78
CA ASN A 31 2.47 2.83 -39.71
C ASN A 31 1.48 1.96 -38.93
N ILE A 32 0.33 2.51 -38.53
CA ILE A 32 -0.70 1.76 -37.82
C ILE A 32 -1.18 0.55 -38.64
N LYS A 33 -1.41 0.76 -39.97
CA LYS A 33 -1.82 -0.32 -40.85
C LYS A 33 -0.76 -1.41 -40.94
N TYR A 34 0.49 -1.03 -41.19
CA TYR A 34 1.62 -1.95 -41.24
C TYR A 34 1.81 -2.74 -39.96
N ILE A 35 1.76 -2.08 -38.79
CA ILE A 35 1.92 -2.75 -37.51
C ILE A 35 0.78 -3.75 -37.25
N LYS A 36 -0.47 -3.44 -37.65
CA LYS A 36 -1.59 -4.39 -37.57
C LYS A 36 -1.36 -5.64 -38.40
N GLU A 37 -0.80 -5.48 -39.61
CA GLU A 37 -0.41 -6.61 -40.49
C GLU A 37 0.67 -7.47 -39.79
N MET A 38 1.62 -6.84 -39.08
CA MET A 38 2.63 -7.55 -38.30
C MET A 38 2.05 -8.28 -37.08
N CYS A 39 1.05 -7.72 -36.42
CA CYS A 39 0.31 -8.43 -35.33
C CYS A 39 -0.32 -9.73 -35.88
N GLU A 40 -0.97 -9.69 -37.03
CA GLU A 40 -1.53 -10.89 -37.67
C GLU A 40 -0.47 -11.89 -38.09
N LYS A 41 0.68 -11.42 -38.65
CA LYS A 41 1.81 -12.27 -39.04
C LYS A 41 2.39 -13.05 -37.86
N TYR A 42 2.51 -12.42 -36.70
CA TYR A 42 3.18 -13.00 -35.54
C TYR A 42 2.24 -13.55 -34.47
N LYS A 43 0.91 -13.60 -34.67
CA LYS A 43 -0.07 -14.07 -33.69
C LYS A 43 0.12 -15.50 -33.20
N ASN A 44 0.76 -16.35 -33.96
CA ASN A 44 1.04 -17.75 -33.66
C ASN A 44 2.55 -18.00 -33.39
N HIS A 45 3.34 -16.96 -33.24
CA HIS A 45 4.77 -17.09 -32.92
C HIS A 45 4.95 -17.57 -31.48
N GLU A 46 6.02 -18.29 -31.16
CA GLU A 46 6.33 -18.76 -29.80
C GLU A 46 6.38 -17.62 -28.76
N MET A 47 6.81 -16.42 -29.19
CA MET A 47 6.83 -15.18 -28.40
C MET A 47 5.69 -14.22 -28.78
N ALA A 48 4.56 -14.72 -29.24
CA ALA A 48 3.45 -13.89 -29.73
C ALA A 48 3.00 -12.83 -28.71
N ASN A 49 2.92 -13.18 -27.44
CA ASN A 49 2.46 -12.26 -26.39
C ASN A 49 3.37 -11.03 -26.24
N GLU A 50 4.68 -11.24 -26.22
CA GLU A 50 5.69 -10.18 -26.11
C GLU A 50 5.73 -9.32 -27.37
N ILE A 51 5.71 -9.94 -28.54
CA ILE A 51 5.72 -9.27 -29.82
C ILE A 51 4.47 -8.40 -29.98
N ILE A 52 3.26 -8.97 -29.79
CA ILE A 52 1.99 -8.25 -29.94
C ILE A 52 1.89 -7.11 -28.91
N LYS A 53 2.40 -7.29 -27.69
CA LYS A 53 2.46 -6.22 -26.69
C LYS A 53 3.30 -5.04 -27.17
N GLU A 54 4.48 -5.28 -27.72
CA GLU A 54 5.35 -4.21 -28.24
C GLU A 54 4.77 -3.56 -29.50
N LEU A 55 4.20 -4.35 -30.41
CA LEU A 55 3.48 -3.83 -31.59
C LEU A 55 2.28 -2.96 -31.19
N GLY A 56 1.54 -3.36 -30.16
CA GLY A 56 0.47 -2.56 -29.58
C GLY A 56 0.96 -1.21 -29.05
N ARG A 57 2.13 -1.18 -28.41
CA ARG A 57 2.78 0.06 -27.98
C ARG A 57 3.14 0.97 -29.17
N MET A 58 3.68 0.39 -30.26
CA MET A 58 3.98 1.15 -31.45
C MET A 58 2.73 1.71 -32.14
N ILE A 59 1.60 0.96 -32.14
CA ILE A 59 0.31 1.50 -32.64
C ILE A 59 -0.09 2.72 -31.79
N PHE A 60 0.01 2.62 -30.47
CA PHE A 60 -0.31 3.73 -29.57
C PHE A 60 0.57 4.96 -29.85
N GLU A 61 1.89 4.78 -29.99
CA GLU A 61 2.85 5.84 -30.31
C GLU A 61 2.53 6.55 -31.65
N ASN A 62 1.96 5.83 -32.62
CA ASN A 62 1.54 6.36 -33.93
C ASN A 62 0.09 6.90 -33.96
N THR A 63 -0.64 6.79 -32.86
CA THR A 63 -2.00 7.34 -32.73
C THR A 63 -1.92 8.85 -32.41
N SER A 64 -2.90 9.65 -32.87
CA SER A 64 -2.96 11.07 -32.52
C SER A 64 -3.14 11.28 -30.99
N GLU A 65 -2.67 12.41 -30.46
CA GLU A 65 -2.73 12.71 -29.01
C GLU A 65 -4.16 12.65 -28.47
N ASP A 66 -5.14 13.19 -29.22
CA ASP A 66 -6.56 13.14 -28.83
C ASP A 66 -7.07 11.69 -28.70
N LYS A 67 -6.75 10.84 -29.67
CA LYS A 67 -7.11 9.41 -29.62
C LYS A 67 -6.32 8.64 -28.57
N GLN A 68 -5.09 9.04 -28.27
CA GLN A 68 -4.32 8.47 -27.14
C GLN A 68 -4.98 8.80 -25.81
N ALA A 69 -5.43 10.05 -25.63
CA ALA A 69 -6.14 10.48 -24.44
C ALA A 69 -7.46 9.69 -24.26
N GLU A 70 -8.25 9.54 -25.32
CA GLU A 70 -9.48 8.74 -25.31
C GLU A 70 -9.21 7.26 -24.96
N LEU A 71 -8.21 6.64 -25.57
CA LEU A 71 -7.81 5.26 -25.29
C LEU A 71 -7.33 5.09 -23.84
N ASN A 72 -6.55 6.04 -23.33
CA ASN A 72 -6.10 6.03 -21.94
C ASN A 72 -7.28 6.13 -20.97
N GLU A 73 -8.28 6.95 -21.28
CA GLU A 73 -9.50 7.07 -20.47
C GLU A 73 -10.30 5.77 -20.45
N ILE A 74 -10.46 5.11 -21.62
CA ILE A 74 -11.15 3.81 -21.72
C ILE A 74 -10.41 2.75 -20.91
N ILE A 75 -9.08 2.66 -21.06
CA ILE A 75 -8.25 1.71 -20.31
C ILE A 75 -8.34 1.98 -18.81
N ALA A 76 -8.27 3.25 -18.40
CA ALA A 76 -8.38 3.62 -16.99
C ALA A 76 -9.74 3.23 -16.40
N LYS A 77 -10.84 3.47 -17.13
CA LYS A 77 -12.19 3.06 -16.73
C LYS A 77 -12.32 1.55 -16.59
N ASP A 78 -11.76 0.78 -17.52
CA ASP A 78 -11.76 -0.68 -17.45
C ASP A 78 -11.02 -1.20 -16.22
N ILE A 79 -9.81 -0.68 -15.98
CA ILE A 79 -9.00 -1.02 -14.79
C ILE A 79 -9.75 -0.69 -13.49
N ILE A 80 -10.35 0.50 -13.39
CA ILE A 80 -11.12 0.93 -12.22
C ILE A 80 -12.34 0.01 -12.02
N SER A 81 -13.01 -0.39 -13.12
CA SER A 81 -14.18 -1.26 -13.04
C SER A 81 -13.87 -2.61 -12.39
N HIS A 82 -12.69 -3.16 -12.61
CA HIS A 82 -12.23 -4.39 -11.95
C HIS A 82 -12.11 -4.20 -10.43
N PHE A 83 -11.56 -3.08 -9.97
CA PHE A 83 -11.49 -2.77 -8.55
C PHE A 83 -12.88 -2.62 -7.92
N GLU A 84 -13.75 -1.84 -8.56
CA GLU A 84 -15.12 -1.60 -8.08
C GLU A 84 -15.94 -2.89 -7.98
N LYS A 85 -15.88 -3.76 -9.01
CA LYS A 85 -16.51 -5.09 -9.00
C LYS A 85 -15.95 -5.98 -7.88
N GLY A 86 -14.63 -5.96 -7.71
CA GLY A 86 -13.97 -6.68 -6.62
C GLY A 86 -14.50 -6.25 -5.25
N GLU A 87 -14.59 -4.95 -4.98
CA GLU A 87 -15.17 -4.39 -3.76
C GLU A 87 -16.66 -4.75 -3.60
N GLU A 88 -17.43 -4.77 -4.70
CA GLU A 88 -18.83 -5.17 -4.67
C GLU A 88 -19.00 -6.64 -4.30
N TYR A 89 -18.22 -7.53 -4.91
CA TYR A 89 -18.22 -8.96 -4.58
C TYR A 89 -17.78 -9.22 -3.14
N MET A 90 -16.77 -8.48 -2.63
CA MET A 90 -16.37 -8.57 -1.22
C MET A 90 -17.51 -8.21 -0.27
N ARG A 91 -18.25 -7.12 -0.54
CA ARG A 91 -19.42 -6.72 0.27
C ARG A 91 -20.53 -7.77 0.27
N LYS A 92 -20.62 -8.56 -0.80
CA LYS A 92 -21.61 -9.67 -0.93
C LYS A 92 -21.08 -11.00 -0.32
N GLY A 93 -19.84 -11.04 0.14
CA GLY A 93 -19.20 -12.27 0.63
C GLY A 93 -18.78 -13.24 -0.49
N ASP A 94 -18.83 -12.81 -1.75
CA ASP A 94 -18.40 -13.61 -2.90
C ASP A 94 -16.89 -13.46 -3.14
N PHE A 95 -16.12 -14.03 -2.24
CA PHE A 95 -14.66 -13.94 -2.26
C PHE A 95 -14.02 -14.54 -3.51
N LYS A 96 -14.68 -15.52 -4.13
CA LYS A 96 -14.18 -16.15 -5.36
C LYS A 96 -14.19 -15.18 -6.53
N ASN A 97 -15.30 -14.50 -6.78
CA ASN A 97 -15.41 -13.53 -7.87
C ASN A 97 -14.65 -12.24 -7.53
N ALA A 98 -14.65 -11.80 -6.25
CA ALA A 98 -13.84 -10.69 -5.79
C ALA A 98 -12.36 -10.88 -6.12
N LYS A 99 -11.82 -12.06 -5.86
CA LYS A 99 -10.42 -12.41 -6.14
C LYS A 99 -10.08 -12.31 -7.63
N ILE A 100 -10.94 -12.83 -8.51
CA ILE A 100 -10.74 -12.77 -9.97
C ILE A 100 -10.62 -11.31 -10.42
N GLU A 101 -11.54 -10.46 -10.02
CA GLU A 101 -11.58 -9.05 -10.42
C GLU A 101 -10.38 -8.29 -9.85
N LEU A 102 -10.07 -8.47 -8.57
CA LEU A 102 -8.92 -7.82 -7.93
C LEU A 102 -7.57 -8.28 -8.50
N GLU A 103 -7.43 -9.55 -8.90
CA GLU A 103 -6.22 -10.04 -9.58
C GLU A 103 -6.04 -9.39 -10.94
N GLN A 104 -7.13 -9.16 -11.71
CA GLN A 104 -7.07 -8.40 -12.97
C GLN A 104 -6.65 -6.94 -12.70
N PHE A 105 -7.22 -6.30 -11.71
CA PHE A 105 -6.83 -4.94 -11.30
C PHE A 105 -5.35 -4.84 -10.98
N VAL A 106 -4.85 -5.64 -10.02
CA VAL A 106 -3.46 -5.52 -9.57
C VAL A 106 -2.44 -5.97 -10.61
N LYS A 107 -2.81 -6.83 -11.56
CA LYS A 107 -1.94 -7.26 -12.66
C LYS A 107 -1.47 -6.08 -13.51
N THR A 108 -2.29 -5.07 -13.66
CA THR A 108 -1.92 -3.86 -14.42
C THR A 108 -0.84 -3.04 -13.73
N SER A 109 -0.63 -3.22 -12.41
CA SER A 109 0.47 -2.58 -11.67
C SER A 109 1.86 -3.07 -12.10
N GLU A 110 1.96 -4.25 -12.72
CA GLU A 110 3.23 -4.88 -13.09
C GLU A 110 4.00 -4.14 -14.20
N ILE A 111 3.33 -3.23 -14.92
CA ILE A 111 4.00 -2.35 -15.91
C ILE A 111 4.90 -1.31 -15.25
N PHE A 112 4.61 -0.94 -14.00
CA PHE A 112 5.40 0.02 -13.26
C PHE A 112 6.62 -0.66 -12.63
N LYS A 113 7.79 -0.38 -13.20
CA LYS A 113 9.05 -0.92 -12.67
C LYS A 113 9.86 0.19 -12.02
N GLU A 114 10.52 -0.16 -10.91
CA GLU A 114 11.55 0.68 -10.36
C GLU A 114 12.78 0.67 -11.28
N ASP A 115 13.38 1.84 -11.47
CA ASP A 115 14.60 2.02 -12.24
C ASP A 115 15.64 2.83 -11.43
N ARG A 116 16.70 3.31 -12.09
CA ARG A 116 17.77 4.08 -11.43
C ARG A 116 17.30 5.45 -10.95
N VAL A 117 16.28 6.02 -11.57
CA VAL A 117 15.81 7.40 -11.33
C VAL A 117 14.47 7.40 -10.61
N ASN A 118 13.60 6.44 -10.92
CA ASN A 118 12.21 6.44 -10.47
C ASN A 118 11.90 5.25 -9.58
N ILE A 119 11.05 5.49 -8.58
CA ILE A 119 10.43 4.45 -7.75
C ILE A 119 8.91 4.61 -7.83
N PRO A 120 8.16 3.58 -8.26
CA PRO A 120 6.70 3.65 -8.33
C PRO A 120 6.08 3.42 -6.96
N TYR A 121 5.15 4.30 -6.58
CA TYR A 121 4.27 4.15 -5.43
C TYR A 121 2.81 4.35 -5.81
N SER A 122 1.94 3.79 -4.98
CA SER A 122 0.47 3.85 -5.09
C SER A 122 -0.11 4.52 -3.83
N PRO A 123 0.13 5.84 -3.62
CA PRO A 123 -0.38 6.56 -2.47
C PRO A 123 -1.90 6.73 -2.57
N ARG A 124 -2.60 6.65 -1.44
CA ARG A 124 -4.06 6.80 -1.36
C ARG A 124 -4.51 8.26 -1.24
N ASN A 125 -3.58 9.12 -0.87
CA ASN A 125 -3.83 10.55 -0.67
C ASN A 125 -2.51 11.35 -0.77
N PRO A 126 -2.58 12.69 -0.91
CA PRO A 126 -1.39 13.52 -1.03
C PRO A 126 -0.43 13.45 0.15
N ILE A 127 -0.91 13.20 1.38
CA ILE A 127 -0.01 13.06 2.55
C ILE A 127 0.93 11.87 2.30
N GLU A 128 0.38 10.72 1.94
CA GLU A 128 1.18 9.53 1.64
C GLU A 128 2.16 9.74 0.49
N PHE A 129 1.76 10.50 -0.55
CA PHE A 129 2.65 10.87 -1.64
C PHE A 129 3.87 11.64 -1.14
N PHE A 130 3.67 12.70 -0.35
CA PHE A 130 4.77 13.50 0.20
C PHE A 130 5.63 12.72 1.20
N LEU A 131 5.01 11.84 2.00
CA LEU A 131 5.72 10.94 2.89
C LEU A 131 6.60 9.95 2.09
N CYS A 132 6.11 9.40 0.99
CA CYS A 132 6.89 8.56 0.08
C CYS A 132 8.04 9.33 -0.58
N CYS A 133 7.83 10.60 -0.95
CA CYS A 133 8.89 11.47 -1.46
C CYS A 133 10.00 11.67 -0.42
N ASN A 134 9.64 11.91 0.83
CA ASN A 134 10.60 12.07 1.92
C ASN A 134 11.38 10.78 2.22
N LEU A 135 10.73 9.63 2.08
CA LEU A 135 11.35 8.33 2.28
C LEU A 135 12.45 8.03 1.24
N ASN A 136 12.33 8.58 0.04
CA ASN A 136 13.17 8.29 -1.13
C ASN A 136 13.77 9.58 -1.71
N GLN A 137 14.73 10.18 -0.99
CA GLN A 137 15.34 11.44 -1.42
C GLN A 137 16.29 11.28 -2.61
N ASP A 138 16.79 10.08 -2.86
CA ASP A 138 17.71 9.72 -3.94
C ASP A 138 16.99 9.31 -5.24
N LYS A 139 15.67 9.08 -5.19
CA LYS A 139 14.85 8.69 -6.34
C LYS A 139 13.59 9.54 -6.47
N LYS A 140 13.18 9.77 -7.69
CA LYS A 140 11.91 10.45 -7.98
C LYS A 140 10.75 9.48 -7.76
N VAL A 141 9.83 9.84 -6.88
CA VAL A 141 8.58 9.11 -6.69
C VAL A 141 7.69 9.28 -7.91
N ARG A 142 7.26 8.17 -8.51
CA ARG A 142 6.27 8.12 -9.57
C ARG A 142 4.96 7.59 -9.00
N ASP A 143 3.95 8.45 -8.97
CA ASP A 143 2.59 8.02 -8.64
C ASP A 143 2.06 7.11 -9.76
N MET A 144 1.52 5.96 -9.37
CA MET A 144 0.95 4.98 -10.29
C MET A 144 -0.46 5.36 -10.76
N GLY A 145 -1.05 6.41 -10.19
CA GLY A 145 -2.36 6.96 -10.56
C GLY A 145 -3.57 6.12 -10.14
N MET A 146 -3.35 4.97 -9.50
CA MET A 146 -4.40 4.07 -8.99
C MET A 146 -3.98 3.45 -7.67
N ASP A 147 -4.96 3.12 -6.82
CA ASP A 147 -4.70 2.53 -5.49
C ASP A 147 -4.49 0.99 -5.56
N TYR A 148 -3.41 0.59 -6.21
CA TYR A 148 -3.00 -0.83 -6.28
C TYR A 148 -2.63 -1.40 -4.91
N SER A 149 -2.18 -0.56 -3.98
CA SER A 149 -1.90 -0.97 -2.61
C SER A 149 -3.14 -1.52 -1.93
N THR A 150 -4.29 -0.83 -2.05
CA THR A 150 -5.56 -1.34 -1.53
C THR A 150 -6.02 -2.60 -2.28
N GLY A 151 -5.80 -2.71 -3.59
CA GLY A 151 -6.08 -3.94 -4.34
C GLY A 151 -5.36 -5.16 -3.76
N TYR A 152 -4.07 -5.05 -3.50
CA TYR A 152 -3.30 -6.12 -2.84
C TYR A 152 -3.70 -6.35 -1.38
N LEU A 153 -4.07 -5.31 -0.63
CA LEU A 153 -4.62 -5.44 0.71
C LEU A 153 -5.90 -6.30 0.69
N ARG A 154 -6.82 -6.05 -0.24
CA ARG A 154 -8.07 -6.83 -0.38
C ARG A 154 -7.80 -8.30 -0.72
N LEU A 155 -6.85 -8.57 -1.62
CA LEU A 155 -6.41 -9.94 -1.91
C LEU A 155 -5.80 -10.62 -0.66
N GLY A 156 -5.07 -9.87 0.16
CA GLY A 156 -4.58 -10.33 1.45
C GLY A 156 -5.70 -10.71 2.40
N SER A 157 -6.73 -9.86 2.53
CA SER A 157 -7.91 -10.12 3.35
C SER A 157 -8.67 -11.36 2.88
N ILE A 158 -8.88 -11.52 1.57
CA ILE A 158 -9.50 -12.73 0.99
C ILE A 158 -8.68 -13.98 1.35
N ALA A 159 -7.36 -13.92 1.22
CA ALA A 159 -6.50 -15.05 1.55
C ALA A 159 -6.55 -15.42 3.05
N ILE A 160 -6.76 -14.45 3.94
CA ILE A 160 -7.00 -14.67 5.37
C ILE A 160 -8.33 -15.42 5.59
N GLU A 161 -9.40 -15.02 4.91
CA GLU A 161 -10.70 -15.71 4.96
C GLU A 161 -10.63 -17.14 4.40
N GLU A 162 -9.82 -17.34 3.34
CA GLU A 162 -9.51 -18.67 2.78
C GLU A 162 -8.58 -19.51 3.69
N ASN A 163 -8.15 -18.98 4.84
CA ASN A 163 -7.16 -19.56 5.76
C ASN A 163 -5.80 -19.87 5.08
N ASN A 164 -5.47 -19.13 4.03
CA ASN A 164 -4.19 -19.22 3.33
C ASN A 164 -3.23 -18.12 3.79
N ILE A 165 -2.65 -18.33 4.98
CA ILE A 165 -1.85 -17.30 5.66
C ILE A 165 -0.58 -16.95 4.88
N GLU A 166 0.07 -17.91 4.21
CA GLU A 166 1.25 -17.66 3.39
C GLU A 166 0.93 -16.72 2.22
N LYS A 167 -0.19 -16.94 1.55
CA LYS A 167 -0.62 -16.09 0.43
C LYS A 167 -1.06 -14.72 0.92
N ALA A 168 -1.71 -14.64 2.07
CA ALA A 168 -2.05 -13.38 2.72
C ALA A 168 -0.79 -12.53 2.98
N ILE A 169 0.25 -13.12 3.58
CA ILE A 169 1.53 -12.45 3.82
C ILE A 169 2.16 -11.98 2.51
N GLU A 170 2.11 -12.78 1.44
CA GLU A 170 2.63 -12.37 0.13
C GLU A 170 1.92 -11.12 -0.41
N TYR A 171 0.58 -11.12 -0.42
CA TYR A 171 -0.22 -10.00 -0.92
C TYR A 171 -0.05 -8.74 -0.06
N LEU A 172 -0.06 -8.89 1.27
CA LEU A 172 0.13 -7.76 2.19
C LEU A 172 1.52 -7.13 2.04
N ASN A 173 2.56 -7.93 1.84
CA ASN A 173 3.89 -7.40 1.54
C ASN A 173 3.94 -6.65 0.19
N LYS A 174 3.20 -7.10 -0.84
CA LYS A 174 3.07 -6.35 -2.09
C LYS A 174 2.35 -5.02 -1.88
N SER A 175 1.27 -5.02 -1.09
CA SER A 175 0.56 -3.80 -0.71
C SER A 175 1.49 -2.78 -0.04
N ILE A 176 2.24 -3.21 0.99
CA ILE A 176 3.18 -2.38 1.75
C ILE A 176 4.33 -1.87 0.87
N ARG A 177 4.82 -2.69 -0.06
CA ARG A 177 5.86 -2.27 -1.00
C ARG A 177 5.37 -1.15 -1.92
N LEU A 178 4.11 -1.21 -2.39
CA LEU A 178 3.53 -0.19 -3.26
C LEU A 178 3.10 1.06 -2.48
N ASN A 179 2.78 0.92 -1.20
CA ASN A 179 2.49 2.05 -0.32
C ASN A 179 2.97 1.75 1.11
N PRO A 180 4.20 2.15 1.47
CA PRO A 180 4.72 1.94 2.81
C PRO A 180 3.87 2.55 3.93
N TYR A 181 3.08 3.56 3.63
CA TYR A 181 2.21 4.27 4.57
C TYR A 181 0.77 3.72 4.60
N ASN A 182 0.49 2.60 3.94
CA ASN A 182 -0.77 1.88 4.12
C ASN A 182 -0.79 1.16 5.47
N GLY A 183 -1.19 1.88 6.54
CA GLY A 183 -1.24 1.35 7.91
C GLY A 183 -2.11 0.09 8.01
N THR A 184 -3.27 0.06 7.32
CA THR A 184 -4.15 -1.11 7.32
C THR A 184 -3.42 -2.36 6.83
N ALA A 185 -2.67 -2.27 5.71
CA ALA A 185 -1.93 -3.42 5.19
C ALA A 185 -0.83 -3.91 6.15
N ARG A 186 -0.17 -2.98 6.87
CA ARG A 186 0.83 -3.34 7.88
C ARG A 186 0.23 -4.07 9.06
N PHE A 187 -0.89 -3.58 9.57
CA PHE A 187 -1.54 -4.21 10.73
C PHE A 187 -2.20 -5.54 10.37
N GLU A 188 -2.76 -5.68 9.17
CA GLU A 188 -3.23 -6.97 8.67
C GLU A 188 -2.07 -7.98 8.50
N LEU A 189 -0.89 -7.52 8.09
CA LEU A 189 0.31 -8.37 8.07
C LEU A 189 0.70 -8.84 9.48
N ILE A 190 0.66 -7.96 10.47
CA ILE A 190 0.91 -8.32 11.88
C ILE A 190 -0.11 -9.36 12.35
N ASP A 191 -1.40 -9.20 12.02
CA ASP A 191 -2.44 -10.16 12.39
C ASP A 191 -2.27 -11.52 11.68
N ALA A 192 -1.84 -11.54 10.42
CA ALA A 192 -1.48 -12.76 9.71
C ALA A 192 -0.28 -13.47 10.39
N LEU A 193 0.72 -12.71 10.83
CA LEU A 193 1.88 -13.24 11.57
C LEU A 193 1.49 -13.77 12.96
N LYS A 194 0.52 -13.15 13.65
CA LYS A 194 -0.04 -13.66 14.92
C LYS A 194 -0.68 -15.03 14.70
N ARG A 195 -1.45 -15.23 13.64
CA ARG A 195 -2.03 -16.54 13.29
C ARG A 195 -0.96 -17.60 13.01
N LYS A 196 0.20 -17.19 12.49
CA LYS A 196 1.37 -18.06 12.28
C LYS A 196 2.13 -18.38 13.56
N GLY A 197 1.94 -17.62 14.64
CA GLY A 197 2.54 -17.85 15.95
C GLY A 197 4.03 -17.52 16.04
N ASN A 198 4.59 -16.72 15.12
CA ASN A 198 6.01 -16.37 15.15
C ASN A 198 6.24 -15.02 15.84
N LEU A 199 6.42 -15.08 17.16
CA LEU A 199 6.54 -13.89 18.01
C LEU A 199 7.73 -12.98 17.64
N LYS A 200 8.81 -13.54 17.10
CA LYS A 200 9.97 -12.76 16.65
C LYS A 200 9.60 -11.89 15.43
N LEU A 201 8.98 -12.49 14.41
CA LEU A 201 8.54 -11.76 13.21
C LEU A 201 7.46 -10.72 13.54
N ILE A 202 6.55 -11.05 14.47
CA ILE A 202 5.54 -10.10 14.96
C ILE A 202 6.22 -8.84 15.51
N LYS A 203 7.22 -8.99 16.39
CA LYS A 203 7.93 -7.85 16.98
C LYS A 203 8.68 -7.03 15.93
N GLU A 204 9.38 -7.71 15.03
CA GLU A 204 10.10 -7.04 13.95
C GLU A 204 9.16 -6.19 13.07
N GLU A 205 7.96 -6.70 12.78
CA GLU A 205 7.00 -5.97 11.94
C GLU A 205 6.30 -4.85 12.69
N ILE A 206 6.01 -5.03 13.99
CA ILE A 206 5.52 -3.94 14.85
C ILE A 206 6.55 -2.80 14.89
N ASP A 207 7.83 -3.10 15.15
CA ASP A 207 8.89 -2.08 15.24
C ASP A 207 9.05 -1.30 13.93
N LYS A 208 9.03 -2.02 12.81
CA LYS A 208 9.07 -1.38 11.48
C LYS A 208 7.87 -0.48 11.24
N SER A 209 6.69 -0.86 11.72
CA SER A 209 5.45 -0.14 11.44
C SER A 209 5.46 1.28 12.00
N TYR A 210 6.12 1.53 13.13
CA TYR A 210 6.17 2.83 13.78
C TYR A 210 6.60 3.97 12.84
N LYS A 211 7.65 3.76 12.05
CA LYS A 211 8.17 4.76 11.09
C LYS A 211 7.12 5.19 10.06
N PHE A 212 6.15 4.34 9.76
CA PHE A 212 5.17 4.57 8.70
C PHE A 212 3.79 4.96 9.22
N VAL A 213 3.67 5.13 10.53
CA VAL A 213 2.42 5.59 11.16
C VAL A 213 2.34 7.12 11.10
N TYR A 214 1.26 7.65 10.53
CA TYR A 214 0.96 9.08 10.50
C TYR A 214 -0.49 9.39 10.92
N MET A 215 -1.37 8.39 10.94
CA MET A 215 -2.75 8.54 11.38
C MET A 215 -2.87 8.25 12.88
N PRO A 216 -3.69 9.02 13.63
CA PRO A 216 -3.90 8.75 15.06
C PRO A 216 -4.35 7.31 15.34
N ASN A 217 -5.37 6.82 14.63
CA ASN A 217 -5.87 5.47 14.83
C ASN A 217 -4.79 4.39 14.61
N ASP A 218 -3.88 4.63 13.67
CA ASP A 218 -2.78 3.70 13.38
C ASP A 218 -1.75 3.70 14.52
N LEU A 219 -1.48 4.86 15.15
CA LEU A 219 -0.62 4.90 16.34
C LEU A 219 -1.27 4.19 17.54
N GLY A 220 -2.58 4.36 17.71
CA GLY A 220 -3.34 3.57 18.69
C GLY A 220 -3.24 2.07 18.43
N ARG A 221 -3.31 1.64 17.16
CA ARG A 221 -3.15 0.24 16.76
C ARG A 221 -1.73 -0.26 17.03
N TYR A 222 -0.71 0.52 16.70
CA TYR A 222 0.68 0.20 17.01
C TYR A 222 0.88 -0.14 18.49
N TYR A 223 0.35 0.68 19.40
CA TYR A 223 0.48 0.41 20.83
C TYR A 223 -0.29 -0.84 21.26
N ARG A 224 -1.47 -1.11 20.69
CA ARG A 224 -2.23 -2.34 20.98
C ARG A 224 -1.49 -3.59 20.52
N ASP A 225 -0.89 -3.57 19.33
CA ASP A 225 -0.11 -4.69 18.81
C ASP A 225 1.17 -4.92 19.63
N LEU A 226 1.80 -3.84 20.10
CA LEU A 226 2.93 -3.93 21.01
C LEU A 226 2.48 -4.46 22.39
N GLY A 227 1.30 -4.07 22.86
CA GLY A 227 0.66 -4.61 24.06
C GLY A 227 0.44 -6.12 23.98
N TYR A 228 -0.12 -6.59 22.86
CA TYR A 228 -0.25 -8.02 22.57
C TYR A 228 1.10 -8.74 22.65
N TYR A 229 2.14 -8.22 21.99
CA TYR A 229 3.48 -8.81 22.05
C TYR A 229 3.99 -8.94 23.48
N TYR A 230 3.79 -7.93 24.32
CA TYR A 230 4.26 -7.98 25.70
C TYR A 230 3.40 -8.89 26.60
N ILE A 231 2.12 -9.10 26.31
CA ILE A 231 1.30 -10.17 26.92
C ILE A 231 1.95 -11.53 26.62
N GLU A 232 2.24 -11.81 25.37
CA GLU A 232 2.86 -13.09 24.93
C GLU A 232 4.26 -13.30 25.55
N LYS A 233 4.95 -12.21 25.88
CA LYS A 233 6.25 -12.24 26.61
C LYS A 233 6.09 -12.32 28.13
N GLY A 234 4.88 -12.29 28.67
CA GLY A 234 4.62 -12.28 30.10
C GLY A 234 4.91 -10.94 30.78
N ASN A 235 5.21 -9.87 30.04
CA ASN A 235 5.38 -8.54 30.60
C ASN A 235 4.04 -7.80 30.65
N PHE A 236 3.16 -8.30 31.54
CA PHE A 236 1.80 -7.76 31.69
C PHE A 236 1.78 -6.30 32.15
N ARG A 237 2.80 -5.87 32.91
CA ARG A 237 2.89 -4.49 33.38
C ARG A 237 3.02 -3.53 32.19
N LEU A 238 3.97 -3.75 31.30
CA LEU A 238 4.17 -2.90 30.13
C LEU A 238 2.99 -3.00 29.16
N ALA A 239 2.43 -4.20 28.96
CA ALA A 239 1.24 -4.38 28.14
C ALA A 239 0.07 -3.52 28.64
N LYS A 240 -0.18 -3.49 29.95
CA LYS A 240 -1.22 -2.67 30.59
C LYS A 240 -1.06 -1.18 30.24
N TYR A 241 0.15 -0.64 30.36
CA TYR A 241 0.44 0.76 30.05
C TYR A 241 0.22 1.07 28.54
N LEU A 242 0.66 0.19 27.65
CA LEU A 242 0.48 0.33 26.21
C LEU A 242 -1.00 0.35 25.80
N TYR A 243 -1.81 -0.56 26.34
CA TYR A 243 -3.25 -0.57 26.08
C TYR A 243 -3.94 0.71 26.59
N VAL A 244 -3.65 1.15 27.80
CA VAL A 244 -4.22 2.40 28.33
C VAL A 244 -3.81 3.59 27.48
N TYR A 245 -2.54 3.68 27.10
CA TYR A 245 -2.03 4.79 26.29
C TYR A 245 -2.65 4.83 24.88
N SER A 246 -2.96 3.67 24.31
CA SER A 246 -3.54 3.56 22.96
C SER A 246 -4.88 4.28 22.79
N ILE A 247 -5.67 4.42 23.87
CA ILE A 247 -7.01 5.02 23.84
C ILE A 247 -6.95 6.50 23.42
N GLN A 248 -5.88 7.22 23.74
CA GLN A 248 -5.72 8.62 23.37
C GLN A 248 -5.71 8.85 21.86
N PHE A 249 -5.23 7.86 21.13
CA PHE A 249 -5.10 7.90 19.69
C PHE A 249 -6.28 7.26 18.97
N ASP A 250 -6.97 6.31 19.62
CA ASP A 250 -8.11 5.60 19.05
C ASP A 250 -9.14 5.22 20.14
N ASN A 251 -9.97 6.19 20.50
CA ASN A 251 -11.01 5.99 21.52
C ASN A 251 -12.11 5.00 21.06
N SER A 252 -12.23 4.73 19.75
CA SER A 252 -13.21 3.76 19.23
C SER A 252 -12.93 2.32 19.69
N LYS A 253 -11.72 2.05 20.17
CA LYS A 253 -11.26 0.75 20.64
C LYS A 253 -11.24 0.61 22.18
N LYS A 254 -11.92 1.52 22.88
CA LYS A 254 -11.98 1.50 24.35
C LYS A 254 -12.49 0.17 24.91
N ASP A 255 -13.55 -0.38 24.35
CA ASP A 255 -14.12 -1.64 24.83
C ASP A 255 -13.18 -2.82 24.59
N PHE A 256 -12.49 -2.84 23.45
CA PHE A 256 -11.43 -3.82 23.19
C PHE A 256 -10.32 -3.72 24.26
N VAL A 257 -9.85 -2.51 24.54
CA VAL A 257 -8.81 -2.28 25.55
C VAL A 257 -9.27 -2.73 26.95
N ILE A 258 -10.52 -2.47 27.31
CA ILE A 258 -11.08 -2.94 28.59
C ILE A 258 -11.01 -4.46 28.70
N ASN A 259 -11.35 -5.19 27.65
CA ASN A 259 -11.28 -6.66 27.63
C ASN A 259 -9.82 -7.16 27.81
N GLU A 260 -8.86 -6.53 27.15
CA GLU A 260 -7.43 -6.85 27.32
C GLU A 260 -6.93 -6.56 28.74
N LEU A 261 -7.35 -5.44 29.32
CA LEU A 261 -7.03 -5.11 30.72
C LEU A 261 -7.64 -6.12 31.69
N GLN A 262 -8.88 -6.56 31.47
CA GLN A 262 -9.51 -7.61 32.28
C GLN A 262 -8.72 -8.93 32.19
N TYR A 263 -8.27 -9.33 31.02
CA TYR A 263 -7.39 -10.49 30.86
C TYR A 263 -6.09 -10.33 31.67
N ILE A 264 -5.44 -9.15 31.60
CA ILE A 264 -4.23 -8.86 32.37
C ILE A 264 -4.50 -8.96 33.86
N PHE A 265 -5.62 -8.39 34.37
CA PHE A 265 -6.01 -8.44 35.76
C PHE A 265 -6.21 -9.88 36.27
N GLN A 266 -6.86 -10.71 35.47
CA GLN A 266 -7.04 -12.13 35.81
C GLN A 266 -5.71 -12.88 35.92
N ARG A 267 -4.71 -12.49 35.09
CA ARG A 267 -3.38 -13.12 35.12
C ARG A 267 -2.47 -12.63 36.24
N THR A 268 -2.62 -11.40 36.67
CA THR A 268 -1.67 -10.74 37.57
C THR A 268 -2.24 -10.52 38.98
N GLY A 269 -3.56 -10.51 39.13
CA GLY A 269 -4.24 -10.07 40.34
C GLY A 269 -4.16 -8.55 40.60
N ASP A 270 -3.57 -7.77 39.67
CA ASP A 270 -3.44 -6.31 39.77
C ASP A 270 -4.49 -5.63 38.90
N ASP A 271 -5.56 -5.17 39.51
CA ASP A 271 -6.70 -4.49 38.87
C ASP A 271 -6.54 -2.97 38.76
N LYS A 272 -5.43 -2.41 39.25
CA LYS A 272 -5.17 -0.98 39.14
C LYS A 272 -4.97 -0.56 37.70
N VAL A 273 -5.87 0.27 37.18
CA VAL A 273 -5.73 0.92 35.89
C VAL A 273 -4.83 2.15 36.02
N PRO A 274 -3.69 2.25 35.32
CA PRO A 274 -2.86 3.44 35.39
C PRO A 274 -3.55 4.64 34.71
N SER A 275 -3.16 5.85 35.09
CA SER A 275 -3.52 7.03 34.34
C SER A 275 -2.74 7.08 33.01
N VAL A 276 -3.23 7.89 32.09
CA VAL A 276 -2.55 8.14 30.82
C VAL A 276 -1.15 8.75 31.03
N GLU A 277 -1.04 9.65 32.03
CA GLU A 277 0.24 10.27 32.36
C GLU A 277 1.24 9.26 32.95
N GLU A 278 0.76 8.33 33.82
CA GLU A 278 1.59 7.24 34.32
C GLU A 278 2.05 6.33 33.16
N ALA A 279 1.15 6.06 32.19
CA ALA A 279 1.49 5.26 31.03
C ALA A 279 2.55 5.95 30.15
N TYR A 280 2.39 7.25 29.87
CA TYR A 280 3.37 8.05 29.16
C TYR A 280 4.76 7.95 29.79
N LYS A 281 4.87 8.27 31.09
CA LYS A 281 6.15 8.25 31.83
C LYS A 281 6.79 6.86 31.84
N TYR A 282 5.97 5.82 31.98
CA TYR A 282 6.49 4.45 31.99
C TYR A 282 7.04 4.05 30.62
N MET A 283 6.30 4.35 29.54
CA MET A 283 6.73 4.04 28.17
C MET A 283 7.98 4.83 27.76
N ASP A 284 8.06 6.10 28.14
CA ASP A 284 9.23 6.94 27.89
C ASP A 284 10.49 6.38 28.57
N ASN A 285 10.38 5.93 29.82
CA ASN A 285 11.47 5.26 30.55
C ASN A 285 11.91 3.93 29.90
N GLU A 286 10.98 3.23 29.24
CA GLU A 286 11.28 2.00 28.49
C GLU A 286 11.77 2.28 27.06
N ASN A 287 11.99 3.54 26.68
CA ASN A 287 12.38 3.99 25.35
C ASN A 287 11.38 3.58 24.24
N ILE A 288 10.11 3.47 24.60
CA ILE A 288 9.04 3.25 23.62
C ILE A 288 8.59 4.61 23.11
N PRO A 289 8.54 4.81 21.78
CA PRO A 289 8.06 6.07 21.24
C PRO A 289 6.66 6.43 21.76
N VAL A 290 6.49 7.64 22.24
CA VAL A 290 5.23 8.12 22.84
C VAL A 290 4.42 9.03 21.93
N PHE A 291 4.95 9.34 20.75
CA PHE A 291 4.29 10.15 19.73
C PHE A 291 4.68 9.67 18.34
N PHE A 292 4.25 10.37 17.29
CA PHE A 292 4.58 10.04 15.92
C PHE A 292 6.05 10.32 15.57
N ASP A 293 6.52 9.67 14.52
CA ASP A 293 7.83 9.97 13.94
C ASP A 293 7.90 11.47 13.55
N LYS A 294 9.00 12.12 13.91
CA LYS A 294 9.18 13.57 13.74
C LYS A 294 9.13 14.02 12.29
N ASP A 295 9.61 13.19 11.36
CA ASP A 295 9.63 13.52 9.94
C ASP A 295 8.20 13.48 9.38
N ASN A 296 7.39 12.49 9.78
CA ASN A 296 5.98 12.42 9.44
C ASN A 296 5.21 13.63 9.99
N VAL A 297 5.45 14.01 11.24
CA VAL A 297 4.86 15.21 11.84
C VAL A 297 5.22 16.46 11.05
N GLY A 298 6.51 16.64 10.72
CA GLY A 298 7.00 17.79 9.97
C GLY A 298 6.33 17.94 8.61
N ILE A 299 6.14 16.83 7.88
CA ILE A 299 5.47 16.83 6.57
C ILE A 299 3.99 17.20 6.71
N VAL A 300 3.26 16.57 7.64
CA VAL A 300 1.84 16.87 7.85
C VAL A 300 1.62 18.34 8.23
N LEU A 301 2.44 18.88 9.15
CA LEU A 301 2.35 20.29 9.56
C LEU A 301 2.71 21.25 8.42
N SER A 302 3.68 20.89 7.57
CA SER A 302 4.02 21.69 6.38
C SER A 302 2.88 21.71 5.37
N LEU A 303 2.22 20.57 5.14
CA LEU A 303 1.04 20.49 4.29
C LEU A 303 -0.13 21.28 4.87
N HIS A 304 -0.34 21.23 6.18
CA HIS A 304 -1.37 22.00 6.88
C HIS A 304 -1.17 23.50 6.69
N LYS A 305 0.08 23.99 6.85
CA LYS A 305 0.40 25.39 6.59
C LYS A 305 0.03 25.79 5.16
N LYS A 306 0.41 24.96 4.17
CA LYS A 306 0.08 25.22 2.77
C LYS A 306 -1.42 25.23 2.49
N VAL A 307 -2.17 24.27 3.05
CA VAL A 307 -3.65 24.23 2.93
C VAL A 307 -4.28 25.52 3.46
N LYS A 308 -3.78 26.07 4.58
CA LYS A 308 -4.22 27.35 5.14
C LYS A 308 -3.88 28.55 4.23
N GLU A 309 -2.65 28.61 3.71
CA GLU A 309 -2.21 29.64 2.80
C GLU A 309 -3.03 29.67 1.50
N ASP A 310 -3.32 28.49 0.94
CA ASP A 310 -4.07 28.30 -0.31
C ASP A 310 -5.60 28.34 -0.10
N LYS A 311 -6.09 28.50 1.14
CA LYS A 311 -7.52 28.50 1.52
C LYS A 311 -8.27 27.25 1.04
N GLN A 312 -7.62 26.07 1.18
CA GLN A 312 -8.13 24.77 0.72
C GLN A 312 -8.68 23.89 1.86
N GLU A 313 -8.93 24.45 3.06
CA GLU A 313 -9.36 23.71 4.26
C GLU A 313 -10.70 22.98 4.05
N ASN A 314 -11.56 23.51 3.20
CA ASN A 314 -12.87 22.90 2.92
C ASN A 314 -12.85 21.81 1.85
N SER A 315 -11.72 21.60 1.17
CA SER A 315 -11.59 20.46 0.26
C SER A 315 -11.48 19.14 1.05
N PRO A 316 -11.90 17.99 0.48
CA PRO A 316 -11.77 16.70 1.18
C PRO A 316 -10.34 16.41 1.65
N VAL A 317 -9.36 16.75 0.82
CA VAL A 317 -7.93 16.60 1.14
C VAL A 317 -7.51 17.58 2.23
N GLY A 318 -7.96 18.84 2.14
CA GLY A 318 -7.69 19.88 3.15
C GLY A 318 -8.25 19.49 4.52
N GLN A 319 -9.47 18.98 4.57
CA GLN A 319 -10.10 18.50 5.80
C GLN A 319 -9.30 17.34 6.44
N LEU A 320 -8.82 16.37 5.64
CA LEU A 320 -7.98 15.30 6.13
C LEU A 320 -6.69 15.83 6.74
N ILE A 321 -5.99 16.72 6.02
CA ILE A 321 -4.72 17.30 6.48
C ILE A 321 -4.94 18.11 7.77
N CYS A 322 -5.98 18.98 7.81
CA CYS A 322 -6.30 19.77 8.99
C CYS A 322 -6.61 18.88 10.19
N SER A 323 -7.45 17.84 10.02
CA SER A 323 -7.82 16.92 11.11
C SER A 323 -6.61 16.25 11.75
N ILE A 324 -5.66 15.76 10.95
CA ILE A 324 -4.45 15.11 11.47
C ILE A 324 -3.53 16.15 12.13
N ALA A 325 -3.32 17.30 11.49
CA ALA A 325 -2.44 18.34 12.02
C ALA A 325 -2.96 18.93 13.34
N GLU A 326 -4.27 19.17 13.45
CA GLU A 326 -4.90 19.65 14.69
C GLU A 326 -4.74 18.62 15.82
N PHE A 327 -4.85 17.33 15.51
CA PHE A 327 -4.55 16.28 16.47
C PHE A 327 -3.10 16.39 16.95
N TYR A 328 -2.12 16.54 16.05
CA TYR A 328 -0.71 16.69 16.42
C TYR A 328 -0.46 17.93 17.30
N LEU A 329 -1.01 19.06 16.89
CA LEU A 329 -0.85 20.34 17.63
C LEU A 329 -1.39 20.26 19.04
N LYS A 330 -2.52 19.55 19.26
CA LYS A 330 -3.08 19.33 20.58
C LYS A 330 -2.17 18.52 21.52
N PHE A 331 -1.32 17.64 20.96
CA PHE A 331 -0.37 16.86 21.76
C PHE A 331 0.95 17.59 22.03
N ILE A 332 1.32 18.53 21.16
CA ILE A 332 2.60 19.28 21.26
C ILE A 332 2.43 20.53 22.14
N SER A 333 1.20 21.07 22.24
CA SER A 333 0.86 22.22 23.10
C SER A 333 0.70 21.81 24.56
#